data_865b63c76328d0472b72f0b80aa9b6ab
#
_entry.id   865b63c76328d0472b72f0b80aa9b6ab
#
_cell.length_a   1.000
_cell.length_b   1.000
_cell.length_c   1.000
_cell.angle_alpha   90.00
_cell.angle_beta   90.00
_cell.angle_gamma   90.00
#
_symmetry.space_group_name_H-M   'P 1'
#
loop_
_entity.id
_entity.type
_entity.pdbx_description
1 polymer ?
#
loop_
_entity_poly.entity_id
_entity_poly.type
_entity_poly.pdbx_seq_one_letter_code
_entity_poly.pdbx_strand_id
1 'polypeptide(L)'
;MSADAKNWYALNNNQTIIPSADISATGGIRDPHILRGADNKHFYMVATDMFTVKNGWDHNPGIVLLRSDDLVHWDKHGIIDLQKSYPQKFPNVKWVWAPQTIYDPTAKKYLVYFTVRSYDNTALDFYCAYANKDFTGFDSEPKLMFKAKYGAIDGDIIYKDGLYHFFYKGNTKDENGKEIKNGIQQAISKSLQGPWAEDFKYVDAYADKHVSVEGSGIFKLNDSDTYILMYDMYRDHRYEFQRSTDLFSFTQSPESFNKNFNPRHGTVISITREEAQRLNTQWGGVPPELLTGKN
;
A
#
# COMPACT_ATOMS: atom_id res chain seq x y z
N MET A 1 0.00 -14.78 7.45
CA MET A 1 0.85 -14.37 8.59
C MET A 1 2.23 -15.00 8.49
N SER A 2 3.21 -14.42 9.18
CA SER A 2 4.58 -14.96 9.26
C SER A 2 5.18 -14.64 10.63
N ALA A 3 6.03 -15.52 11.15
CA ALA A 3 6.79 -15.28 12.38
C ALA A 3 8.23 -14.79 12.09
N ASP A 4 8.72 -14.94 10.87
CA ASP A 4 10.11 -14.69 10.47
C ASP A 4 10.26 -13.83 9.21
N ALA A 5 9.16 -13.34 8.66
CA ALA A 5 9.07 -12.62 7.38
C ALA A 5 9.61 -13.41 6.15
N LYS A 6 9.79 -14.73 6.29
CA LYS A 6 10.26 -15.64 5.23
C LYS A 6 9.21 -16.67 4.87
N ASN A 7 8.60 -17.28 5.88
CA ASN A 7 7.58 -18.30 5.73
C ASN A 7 6.21 -17.70 6.00
N TRP A 8 5.40 -17.57 4.95
CA TRP A 8 4.10 -16.90 5.00
C TRP A 8 2.96 -17.89 4.82
N TYR A 9 1.97 -17.78 5.68
CA TYR A 9 0.82 -18.66 5.74
C TYR A 9 -0.47 -17.88 5.48
N ALA A 10 -1.28 -18.40 4.56
CA ALA A 10 -2.61 -17.87 4.32
C ALA A 10 -3.51 -18.15 5.51
N LEU A 11 -4.32 -17.18 5.89
CA LEU A 11 -5.47 -17.37 6.76
C LEU A 11 -6.66 -17.88 5.94
N ASN A 12 -7.65 -18.50 6.62
CA ASN A 12 -8.91 -18.93 6.02
C ASN A 12 -8.72 -19.77 4.74
N ASN A 13 -7.68 -20.61 4.68
CA ASN A 13 -7.34 -21.40 3.49
C ASN A 13 -7.29 -20.55 2.21
N ASN A 14 -6.82 -19.31 2.31
CA ASN A 14 -6.81 -18.33 1.23
C ASN A 14 -8.20 -18.01 0.65
N GLN A 15 -9.26 -18.16 1.43
CA GLN A 15 -10.60 -17.74 1.08
C GLN A 15 -10.87 -16.33 1.56
N THR A 16 -11.91 -15.70 1.03
CA THR A 16 -12.33 -14.34 1.41
C THR A 16 -12.56 -14.23 2.93
N ILE A 17 -11.95 -13.23 3.54
CA ILE A 17 -12.16 -12.87 4.95
C ILE A 17 -13.23 -11.77 5.06
N ILE A 18 -13.13 -10.73 4.23
CA ILE A 18 -14.09 -9.64 4.17
C ILE A 18 -14.75 -9.69 2.79
N PRO A 19 -16.07 -9.96 2.70
CA PRO A 19 -16.75 -9.94 1.41
C PRO A 19 -16.71 -8.55 0.78
N SER A 20 -16.13 -8.42 -0.38
CA SER A 20 -15.97 -7.12 -1.06
C SER A 20 -17.30 -6.41 -1.33
N ALA A 21 -18.37 -7.17 -1.57
CA ALA A 21 -19.69 -6.64 -1.82
C ALA A 21 -20.28 -5.87 -0.63
N ASP A 22 -19.84 -6.19 0.59
CA ASP A 22 -20.37 -5.57 1.81
C ASP A 22 -19.71 -4.21 2.10
N ILE A 23 -18.55 -3.95 1.52
CA ILE A 23 -17.70 -2.81 1.86
C ILE A 23 -17.35 -1.91 0.66
N SER A 24 -17.81 -2.23 -0.54
CA SER A 24 -17.48 -1.45 -1.75
C SER A 24 -18.72 -1.16 -2.61
N ALA A 25 -18.67 -0.09 -3.39
CA ALA A 25 -19.73 0.28 -4.31
C ALA A 25 -19.75 -0.59 -5.57
N THR A 26 -18.57 -1.07 -6.02
CA THR A 26 -18.45 -1.89 -7.23
C THR A 26 -18.67 -3.37 -6.98
N GLY A 27 -18.50 -3.83 -5.75
CA GLY A 27 -18.49 -5.24 -5.34
C GLY A 27 -17.10 -5.89 -5.44
N GLY A 28 -16.06 -5.11 -5.71
CA GLY A 28 -14.68 -5.57 -5.80
C GLY A 28 -13.71 -4.67 -5.07
N ILE A 29 -12.69 -5.25 -4.46
CA ILE A 29 -11.63 -4.57 -3.73
C ILE A 29 -10.27 -4.99 -4.25
N ARG A 30 -9.35 -4.00 -4.36
CA ARG A 30 -7.96 -4.23 -4.75
C ARG A 30 -7.02 -3.42 -3.86
N ASP A 31 -5.74 -3.79 -3.89
CA ASP A 31 -4.61 -3.05 -3.32
C ASP A 31 -4.83 -2.64 -1.86
N PRO A 32 -5.15 -3.59 -0.94
CA PRO A 32 -5.40 -3.26 0.44
C PRO A 32 -4.12 -2.83 1.15
N HIS A 33 -4.19 -1.73 1.88
CA HIS A 33 -3.13 -1.27 2.77
C HIS A 33 -3.64 -1.20 4.20
N ILE A 34 -2.97 -1.87 5.12
CA ILE A 34 -3.31 -1.90 6.54
C ILE A 34 -2.26 -1.14 7.35
N LEU A 35 -2.72 -0.30 8.26
CA LEU A 35 -1.88 0.45 9.20
C LEU A 35 -2.30 0.14 10.63
N ARG A 36 -1.33 -0.14 11.52
CA ARG A 36 -1.53 -0.10 12.96
C ARG A 36 -1.68 1.35 13.41
N GLY A 37 -2.71 1.66 14.17
CA GLY A 37 -2.95 2.99 14.69
C GLY A 37 -1.85 3.46 15.66
N ALA A 38 -1.64 4.76 15.72
CA ALA A 38 -0.69 5.39 16.63
C ALA A 38 -1.00 5.15 18.12
N ASP A 39 -2.22 4.75 18.43
CA ASP A 39 -2.66 4.34 19.78
C ASP A 39 -2.37 2.87 20.11
N ASN A 40 -1.83 2.11 19.15
CA ASN A 40 -1.57 0.67 19.23
C ASN A 40 -2.81 -0.21 19.53
N LYS A 41 -4.02 0.33 19.31
CA LYS A 41 -5.28 -0.36 19.61
C LYS A 41 -6.13 -0.58 18.36
N HIS A 42 -6.14 0.39 17.47
CA HIS A 42 -6.96 0.36 16.28
C HIS A 42 -6.13 -0.01 15.05
N PHE A 43 -6.81 -0.52 14.06
CA PHE A 43 -6.23 -0.81 12.74
C PHE A 43 -7.07 -0.09 11.68
N TYR A 44 -6.38 0.42 10.68
CA TYR A 44 -6.98 1.17 9.58
C TYR A 44 -6.61 0.50 8.27
N MET A 45 -7.56 0.32 7.39
CA MET A 45 -7.34 -0.22 6.07
C MET A 45 -7.92 0.73 5.02
N VAL A 46 -7.18 0.91 3.94
CA VAL A 46 -7.66 1.58 2.74
C VAL A 46 -7.46 0.65 1.55
N ALA A 47 -8.34 0.72 0.56
CA ALA A 47 -8.25 -0.11 -0.62
C ALA A 47 -8.92 0.56 -1.83
N THR A 48 -8.54 0.13 -3.04
CA THR A 48 -9.18 0.55 -4.28
C THR A 48 -10.55 -0.12 -4.41
N ASP A 49 -11.61 0.66 -4.61
CA ASP A 49 -12.95 0.16 -4.94
C ASP A 49 -13.03 -0.11 -6.44
N MET A 50 -12.72 -1.35 -6.84
CA MET A 50 -12.65 -1.70 -8.26
C MET A 50 -12.96 -3.17 -8.51
N PHE A 51 -13.89 -3.43 -9.41
CA PHE A 51 -14.23 -4.78 -9.87
C PHE A 51 -14.01 -4.92 -11.36
N THR A 52 -12.78 -5.29 -11.76
CA THR A 52 -12.37 -5.34 -13.18
C THR A 52 -13.17 -6.34 -14.01
N VAL A 53 -13.56 -7.47 -13.43
CA VAL A 53 -14.34 -8.51 -14.15
C VAL A 53 -15.71 -7.97 -14.57
N LYS A 54 -16.33 -7.12 -13.73
CA LYS A 54 -17.66 -6.56 -14.00
C LYS A 54 -17.59 -5.25 -14.78
N ASN A 55 -16.66 -4.35 -14.39
CA ASN A 55 -16.65 -2.97 -14.83
C ASN A 55 -15.48 -2.63 -15.77
N GLY A 56 -14.58 -3.59 -16.04
CA GLY A 56 -13.34 -3.30 -16.81
C GLY A 56 -12.33 -2.46 -16.03
N TRP A 57 -11.38 -1.91 -16.77
CA TRP A 57 -10.26 -1.13 -16.21
C TRP A 57 -10.48 0.39 -16.27
N ASP A 58 -11.56 0.84 -16.88
CA ASP A 58 -11.70 2.27 -17.15
C ASP A 58 -12.20 3.04 -15.92
N HIS A 59 -13.42 3.16 -15.68
CA HIS A 59 -13.93 4.08 -14.67
C HIS A 59 -13.93 3.47 -13.27
N ASN A 60 -12.98 3.88 -12.40
CA ASN A 60 -12.99 3.54 -10.98
C ASN A 60 -12.56 4.73 -10.09
N PRO A 61 -13.50 5.63 -9.80
CA PRO A 61 -13.22 6.86 -9.04
C PRO A 61 -13.22 6.66 -7.52
N GLY A 62 -13.30 5.42 -7.03
CA GLY A 62 -13.60 5.11 -5.64
C GLY A 62 -12.47 4.44 -4.88
N ILE A 63 -12.45 4.71 -3.59
CA ILE A 63 -11.66 4.01 -2.57
C ILE A 63 -12.53 3.70 -1.36
N VAL A 64 -12.12 2.72 -0.58
CA VAL A 64 -12.77 2.38 0.69
C VAL A 64 -11.81 2.62 1.85
N LEU A 65 -12.38 3.04 2.96
CA LEU A 65 -11.70 3.18 4.25
C LEU A 65 -12.39 2.25 5.23
N LEU A 66 -11.59 1.50 6.01
CA LEU A 66 -12.11 0.58 7.02
C LEU A 66 -11.34 0.76 8.32
N ARG A 67 -12.02 0.51 9.43
CA ARG A 67 -11.43 0.48 10.76
C ARG A 67 -11.79 -0.82 11.48
N SER A 68 -10.82 -1.37 12.20
CA SER A 68 -10.97 -2.52 13.07
C SER A 68 -10.34 -2.24 14.44
N ASP A 69 -10.89 -2.86 15.47
CA ASP A 69 -10.34 -2.82 16.83
C ASP A 69 -9.55 -4.12 17.15
N ASP A 70 -9.57 -5.12 16.26
CA ASP A 70 -9.02 -6.44 16.56
C ASP A 70 -8.41 -7.21 15.37
N LEU A 71 -8.39 -6.62 14.16
CA LEU A 71 -8.00 -7.23 12.88
C LEU A 71 -8.97 -8.31 12.35
N VAL A 72 -9.95 -8.72 13.13
CA VAL A 72 -10.95 -9.73 12.75
C VAL A 72 -12.21 -9.08 12.19
N HIS A 73 -12.73 -8.08 12.93
CA HIS A 73 -13.97 -7.40 12.60
C HIS A 73 -13.66 -6.02 12.00
N TRP A 74 -14.23 -5.75 10.82
CA TRP A 74 -14.04 -4.51 10.06
C TRP A 74 -15.40 -3.83 9.86
N ASP A 75 -16.08 -3.54 10.97
CA ASP A 75 -17.47 -3.10 10.97
C ASP A 75 -17.67 -1.63 10.57
N LYS A 76 -16.62 -0.82 10.74
CA LYS A 76 -16.68 0.59 10.38
C LYS A 76 -16.01 0.78 9.03
N HIS A 77 -16.80 1.24 8.05
CA HIS A 77 -16.25 1.53 6.72
C HIS A 77 -16.90 2.78 6.11
N GLY A 78 -16.23 3.34 5.13
CA GLY A 78 -16.71 4.43 4.29
C GLY A 78 -16.23 4.27 2.86
N ILE A 79 -17.07 4.67 1.93
CA ILE A 79 -16.77 4.65 0.49
C ILE A 79 -16.64 6.09 0.02
N ILE A 80 -15.54 6.41 -0.64
CA ILE A 80 -15.28 7.73 -1.19
C ILE A 80 -15.18 7.61 -2.70
N ASP A 81 -16.14 8.14 -3.41
CA ASP A 81 -16.09 8.37 -4.85
C ASP A 81 -15.63 9.83 -5.06
N LEU A 82 -14.41 10.03 -5.56
CA LEU A 82 -13.83 11.37 -5.69
C LEU A 82 -14.65 12.28 -6.61
N GLN A 83 -15.16 11.72 -7.71
CA GLN A 83 -15.95 12.51 -8.66
C GLN A 83 -17.26 12.98 -8.06
N LYS A 84 -17.94 12.14 -7.28
CA LYS A 84 -19.18 12.51 -6.61
C LYS A 84 -18.94 13.42 -5.40
N SER A 85 -17.92 13.11 -4.60
CA SER A 85 -17.65 13.85 -3.37
C SER A 85 -17.04 15.23 -3.62
N TYR A 86 -16.25 15.38 -4.69
CA TYR A 86 -15.51 16.60 -5.01
C TYR A 86 -15.60 16.95 -6.51
N PRO A 87 -16.82 17.16 -7.06
CA PRO A 87 -17.04 17.29 -8.52
C PRO A 87 -16.35 18.52 -9.14
N GLN A 88 -16.12 19.58 -8.35
CA GLN A 88 -15.45 20.79 -8.84
C GLN A 88 -13.96 20.54 -9.08
N LYS A 89 -13.34 19.71 -8.25
CA LYS A 89 -11.90 19.41 -8.32
C LYS A 89 -11.59 18.20 -9.17
N PHE A 90 -12.46 17.22 -9.15
CA PHE A 90 -12.32 15.94 -9.83
C PHE A 90 -13.51 15.67 -10.77
N PRO A 91 -13.76 16.55 -11.76
CA PRO A 91 -14.95 16.44 -12.62
C PRO A 91 -14.90 15.23 -13.55
N ASN A 92 -13.72 14.69 -13.83
CA ASN A 92 -13.48 13.75 -14.91
C ASN A 92 -12.48 12.65 -14.52
N VAL A 93 -12.68 12.02 -13.36
CA VAL A 93 -11.79 10.97 -12.85
C VAL A 93 -11.89 9.72 -13.68
N LYS A 94 -10.75 9.21 -14.12
CA LYS A 94 -10.63 7.89 -14.73
C LYS A 94 -10.30 6.83 -13.69
N TRP A 95 -9.26 7.08 -12.89
CA TRP A 95 -8.78 6.15 -11.88
C TRP A 95 -8.45 6.85 -10.57
N VAL A 96 -8.78 6.15 -9.46
CA VAL A 96 -8.21 6.36 -8.12
C VAL A 96 -7.65 5.03 -7.69
N TRP A 97 -6.32 4.91 -7.59
CA TRP A 97 -5.66 3.64 -7.39
C TRP A 97 -4.74 3.58 -6.20
N ALA A 98 -4.65 2.37 -5.64
CA ALA A 98 -3.73 1.98 -4.61
C ALA A 98 -3.60 3.00 -3.47
N PRO A 99 -4.72 3.31 -2.76
CA PRO A 99 -4.67 4.19 -1.62
C PRO A 99 -3.82 3.57 -0.53
N GLN A 100 -3.10 4.42 0.20
CA GLN A 100 -2.38 4.03 1.39
C GLN A 100 -2.60 5.05 2.50
N THR A 101 -2.23 4.71 3.73
CA THR A 101 -2.42 5.60 4.86
C THR A 101 -1.22 5.58 5.80
N ILE A 102 -0.92 6.74 6.38
CA ILE A 102 0.14 6.92 7.38
C ILE A 102 -0.34 7.89 8.46
N TYR A 103 0.11 7.67 9.69
CA TYR A 103 -0.15 8.64 10.76
C TYR A 103 0.78 9.84 10.65
N ASP A 104 0.20 11.04 10.65
CA ASP A 104 0.93 12.30 10.74
C ASP A 104 0.99 12.76 12.20
N PRO A 105 2.16 12.66 12.87
CA PRO A 105 2.29 13.05 14.27
C PRO A 105 2.14 14.56 14.48
N THR A 106 2.39 15.36 13.45
CA THR A 106 2.25 16.83 13.52
C THR A 106 0.79 17.24 13.49
N ALA A 107 0.03 16.70 12.56
CA ALA A 107 -1.42 16.95 12.44
C ALA A 107 -2.24 16.11 13.44
N LYS A 108 -1.66 15.06 14.02
CA LYS A 108 -2.33 14.04 14.86
C LYS A 108 -3.52 13.41 14.15
N LYS A 109 -3.36 13.13 12.85
CA LYS A 109 -4.37 12.57 11.96
C LYS A 109 -3.77 11.51 11.05
N TYR A 110 -4.62 10.68 10.47
CA TYR A 110 -4.23 9.73 9.43
C TYR A 110 -4.33 10.40 8.07
N LEU A 111 -3.21 10.46 7.37
CA LEU A 111 -3.15 10.94 5.99
C LEU A 111 -3.41 9.75 5.07
N VAL A 112 -4.42 9.86 4.23
CA VAL A 112 -4.69 8.91 3.14
C VAL A 112 -4.15 9.54 1.85
N TYR A 113 -3.34 8.77 1.10
CA TYR A 113 -2.78 9.23 -0.16
C TYR A 113 -2.99 8.16 -1.25
N PHE A 114 -3.16 8.60 -2.47
CA PHE A 114 -3.59 7.75 -3.58
C PHE A 114 -3.23 8.39 -4.92
N THR A 115 -3.07 7.56 -5.95
CA THR A 115 -2.87 8.05 -7.32
C THR A 115 -4.21 8.40 -7.98
N VAL A 116 -4.24 9.54 -8.67
CA VAL A 116 -5.38 9.95 -9.50
C VAL A 116 -4.95 10.10 -10.94
N ARG A 117 -5.81 9.65 -11.86
CA ARG A 117 -5.76 9.97 -13.28
C ARG A 117 -7.12 10.43 -13.77
N SER A 118 -7.14 11.46 -14.60
CA SER A 118 -8.34 11.96 -15.28
C SER A 118 -8.39 11.51 -16.74
N TYR A 119 -9.55 11.57 -17.36
CA TYR A 119 -9.70 11.27 -18.79
C TYR A 119 -9.03 12.32 -19.69
N ASP A 120 -9.04 13.58 -19.25
CA ASP A 120 -8.47 14.73 -19.94
C ASP A 120 -6.99 15.00 -19.59
N ASN A 121 -6.46 14.32 -18.59
CA ASN A 121 -5.07 14.44 -18.17
C ASN A 121 -4.46 13.06 -17.92
N THR A 122 -3.43 12.70 -18.66
CA THR A 122 -2.77 11.40 -18.56
C THR A 122 -1.75 11.32 -17.41
N ALA A 123 -1.52 12.40 -16.66
CA ALA A 123 -0.65 12.39 -15.51
C ALA A 123 -1.16 11.40 -14.45
N LEU A 124 -0.23 10.76 -13.78
CA LEU A 124 -0.45 9.88 -12.64
C LEU A 124 0.15 10.59 -11.43
N ASP A 125 -0.67 11.37 -10.76
CA ASP A 125 -0.25 12.24 -9.66
C ASP A 125 -0.81 11.72 -8.33
N PHE A 126 -0.02 11.81 -7.26
CA PHE A 126 -0.50 11.49 -5.91
C PHE A 126 -1.21 12.67 -5.28
N TYR A 127 -2.40 12.40 -4.80
CA TYR A 127 -3.20 13.29 -3.97
C TYR A 127 -3.29 12.74 -2.54
N CYS A 128 -3.59 13.60 -1.58
CA CYS A 128 -3.80 13.20 -0.19
C CYS A 128 -4.90 14.02 0.48
N ALA A 129 -5.52 13.40 1.48
CA ALA A 129 -6.44 14.05 2.41
C ALA A 129 -6.32 13.43 3.81
N TYR A 130 -6.62 14.19 4.84
CA TYR A 130 -6.74 13.61 6.18
C TYR A 130 -8.08 12.90 6.33
N ALA A 131 -8.04 11.68 6.85
CA ALA A 131 -9.24 10.97 7.24
C ALA A 131 -9.95 11.67 8.40
N ASN A 132 -11.27 11.56 8.44
CA ASN A 132 -12.07 12.00 9.57
C ASN A 132 -11.82 11.11 10.82
N LYS A 133 -12.32 11.54 11.97
CA LYS A 133 -12.10 10.86 13.26
C LYS A 133 -12.53 9.39 13.25
N ASP A 134 -13.58 9.06 12.54
CA ASP A 134 -14.13 7.70 12.50
C ASP A 134 -13.53 6.83 11.39
N PHE A 135 -12.64 7.40 10.58
CA PHE A 135 -12.01 6.77 9.43
C PHE A 135 -13.02 6.25 8.38
N THR A 136 -14.06 7.03 8.13
CA THR A 136 -15.14 6.72 7.18
C THR A 136 -15.23 7.70 6.01
N GLY A 137 -14.38 8.71 6.00
CA GLY A 137 -14.36 9.77 5.00
C GLY A 137 -13.16 10.70 5.20
N PHE A 138 -13.16 11.81 4.47
CA PHE A 138 -12.11 12.84 4.61
C PHE A 138 -12.64 14.07 5.37
N ASP A 139 -11.75 14.67 6.16
CA ASP A 139 -12.00 15.95 6.84
C ASP A 139 -11.86 17.15 5.90
N SER A 140 -11.17 16.97 4.80
CA SER A 140 -10.84 18.04 3.86
C SER A 140 -10.84 17.53 2.42
N GLU A 141 -10.95 18.46 1.48
CA GLU A 141 -10.79 18.15 0.08
C GLU A 141 -9.37 17.63 -0.21
N PRO A 142 -9.22 16.54 -1.00
CA PRO A 142 -7.91 16.02 -1.37
C PRO A 142 -7.08 17.07 -2.12
N LYS A 143 -5.79 17.17 -1.81
CA LYS A 143 -4.85 18.07 -2.46
C LYS A 143 -3.71 17.29 -3.12
N LEU A 144 -3.08 17.90 -4.12
CA LEU A 144 -1.89 17.36 -4.75
C LEU A 144 -0.79 17.23 -3.68
N MET A 145 -0.24 16.04 -3.54
CA MET A 145 0.85 15.71 -2.62
C MET A 145 2.18 15.57 -3.34
N PHE A 146 2.18 14.83 -4.43
CA PHE A 146 3.40 14.52 -5.17
C PHE A 146 3.10 14.35 -6.66
N LYS A 147 3.91 15.01 -7.46
CA LYS A 147 3.87 14.94 -8.92
C LYS A 147 5.22 14.43 -9.42
N ALA A 148 5.30 13.14 -9.68
CA ALA A 148 6.49 12.56 -10.27
C ALA A 148 6.67 13.02 -11.72
N LYS A 149 7.91 13.23 -12.13
CA LYS A 149 8.22 13.73 -13.49
C LYS A 149 7.59 12.89 -14.59
N TYR A 150 7.50 11.58 -14.41
CA TYR A 150 6.98 10.65 -15.42
C TYR A 150 5.76 9.85 -14.94
N GLY A 151 5.14 10.29 -13.84
CA GLY A 151 4.01 9.62 -13.19
C GLY A 151 4.45 8.58 -12.16
N ALA A 152 3.60 8.38 -11.16
CA ALA A 152 3.82 7.46 -10.07
C ALA A 152 2.53 6.79 -9.63
N ILE A 153 2.61 5.50 -9.29
CA ILE A 153 1.53 4.71 -8.66
C ILE A 153 2.10 3.80 -7.57
N ASP A 154 1.23 3.16 -6.82
CA ASP A 154 1.56 2.12 -5.83
C ASP A 154 2.65 2.57 -4.86
N GLY A 155 2.42 3.70 -4.20
CA GLY A 155 3.43 4.29 -3.33
C GLY A 155 3.29 3.88 -1.88
N ASP A 156 4.40 3.66 -1.17
CA ASP A 156 4.42 3.40 0.27
C ASP A 156 5.41 4.31 0.98
N ILE A 157 5.00 4.87 2.13
CA ILE A 157 5.79 5.83 2.89
C ILE A 157 6.19 5.26 4.23
N ILE A 158 7.47 5.31 4.54
CA ILE A 158 8.01 5.00 5.86
C ILE A 158 8.85 6.16 6.41
N TYR A 159 8.83 6.34 7.72
CA TYR A 159 9.64 7.36 8.40
C TYR A 159 10.90 6.75 9.02
N LYS A 160 12.04 7.37 8.78
CA LYS A 160 13.32 7.02 9.40
C LYS A 160 14.23 8.25 9.54
N ASP A 161 14.81 8.43 10.72
CA ASP A 161 15.88 9.40 11.00
C ASP A 161 15.60 10.83 10.50
N GLY A 162 14.37 11.31 10.70
CA GLY A 162 13.98 12.67 10.34
C GLY A 162 13.47 12.84 8.92
N LEU A 163 13.42 11.76 8.12
CA LEU A 163 12.96 11.76 6.75
C LEU A 163 11.80 10.79 6.53
N TYR A 164 10.86 11.19 5.68
CA TYR A 164 9.90 10.29 5.06
C TYR A 164 10.51 9.79 3.75
N HIS A 165 10.51 8.47 3.57
CA HIS A 165 10.95 7.76 2.39
C HIS A 165 9.71 7.25 1.67
N PHE A 166 9.49 7.72 0.47
CA PHE A 166 8.35 7.37 -0.37
C PHE A 166 8.83 6.48 -1.52
N PHE A 167 8.48 5.20 -1.46
CA PHE A 167 8.77 4.23 -2.51
C PHE A 167 7.55 4.10 -3.41
N TYR A 168 7.72 4.21 -4.71
CA TYR A 168 6.61 4.16 -5.66
C TYR A 168 7.03 3.51 -6.97
N LYS A 169 6.08 2.90 -7.66
CA LYS A 169 6.30 2.48 -9.03
C LYS A 169 6.31 3.70 -9.92
N GLY A 170 7.46 3.98 -10.50
CA GLY A 170 7.67 5.08 -11.43
C GLY A 170 8.02 4.59 -12.83
N ASN A 171 7.91 5.50 -13.79
CA ASN A 171 8.34 5.25 -15.16
C ASN A 171 9.51 6.16 -15.49
N THR A 172 10.38 5.71 -16.40
CA THR A 172 11.32 6.58 -17.09
C THR A 172 11.04 6.59 -18.59
N LYS A 173 11.32 7.72 -19.19
CA LYS A 173 11.20 7.89 -20.65
C LYS A 173 12.53 8.40 -21.20
N ASP A 174 12.85 8.02 -22.42
CA ASP A 174 13.97 8.59 -23.16
C ASP A 174 13.65 10.05 -23.62
N GLU A 175 14.61 10.68 -24.27
CA GLU A 175 14.49 12.04 -24.81
C GLU A 175 13.35 12.20 -25.82
N ASN A 176 12.91 11.10 -26.46
CA ASN A 176 11.81 11.06 -27.41
C ASN A 176 10.46 10.76 -26.74
N GLY A 177 10.42 10.62 -25.41
CA GLY A 177 9.22 10.31 -24.65
C GLY A 177 8.81 8.84 -24.69
N LYS A 178 9.65 7.94 -25.24
CA LYS A 178 9.42 6.50 -25.23
C LYS A 178 9.71 5.94 -23.84
N GLU A 179 8.81 5.13 -23.32
CA GLU A 179 9.01 4.45 -22.05
C GLU A 179 10.20 3.48 -22.14
N ILE A 180 11.18 3.67 -21.25
CA ILE A 180 12.35 2.81 -21.15
C ILE A 180 12.07 1.69 -20.17
N LYS A 181 11.51 2.02 -19.00
CA LYS A 181 11.30 1.08 -17.91
C LYS A 181 10.28 1.61 -16.91
N ASN A 182 9.52 0.70 -16.29
CA ASN A 182 8.95 0.94 -14.97
C ASN A 182 9.78 0.22 -13.90
N GLY A 183 9.77 0.72 -12.68
CA GLY A 183 10.50 0.15 -11.58
C GLY A 183 10.19 0.88 -10.29
N ILE A 184 10.76 0.44 -9.18
CA ILE A 184 10.57 1.13 -7.91
C ILE A 184 11.58 2.28 -7.81
N GLN A 185 11.06 3.47 -7.64
CA GLN A 185 11.81 4.72 -7.40
C GLN A 185 11.54 5.23 -5.99
N GLN A 186 12.33 6.21 -5.57
CA GLN A 186 12.23 6.82 -4.26
C GLN A 186 12.13 8.34 -4.36
N ALA A 187 11.31 8.92 -3.50
CA ALA A 187 11.38 10.35 -3.16
C ALA A 187 11.50 10.51 -1.65
N ILE A 188 12.15 11.57 -1.21
CA ILE A 188 12.34 11.87 0.21
C ILE A 188 11.79 13.24 0.57
N SER A 189 11.31 13.38 1.81
CA SER A 189 10.84 14.65 2.34
C SER A 189 10.98 14.71 3.87
N LYS A 190 11.08 15.91 4.41
CA LYS A 190 10.95 16.16 5.85
C LYS A 190 9.50 16.29 6.32
N SER A 191 8.56 16.35 5.39
CA SER A 191 7.13 16.50 5.66
C SER A 191 6.32 15.55 4.79
N LEU A 192 5.25 14.96 5.34
CA LEU A 192 4.32 14.10 4.58
C LEU A 192 3.63 14.81 3.42
N GLN A 193 3.55 16.13 3.48
CA GLN A 193 2.93 16.93 2.42
C GLN A 193 3.95 17.48 1.41
N GLY A 194 5.23 17.06 1.51
CA GLY A 194 6.31 17.56 0.68
C GLY A 194 6.92 18.89 1.19
N PRO A 195 7.76 19.56 0.40
CA PRO A 195 8.14 19.13 -0.94
C PRO A 195 8.91 17.79 -0.94
N TRP A 196 8.65 16.98 -1.96
CA TRP A 196 9.34 15.71 -2.18
C TRP A 196 10.49 15.89 -3.16
N ALA A 197 11.66 15.37 -2.80
CA ALA A 197 12.82 15.32 -3.67
C ALA A 197 12.92 13.93 -4.30
N GLU A 198 12.79 13.86 -5.62
CA GLU A 198 12.93 12.61 -6.38
C GLU A 198 14.40 12.22 -6.51
N ASP A 199 14.71 10.96 -6.22
CA ASP A 199 15.91 10.29 -6.72
C ASP A 199 15.46 9.37 -7.87
N PHE A 200 15.83 9.72 -9.10
CA PHE A 200 15.41 8.98 -10.30
C PHE A 200 16.07 7.60 -10.44
N LYS A 201 16.85 7.18 -9.46
CA LYS A 201 17.39 5.82 -9.41
C LYS A 201 16.29 4.82 -9.12
N TYR A 202 16.41 3.68 -9.78
CA TYR A 202 15.62 2.52 -9.41
C TYR A 202 16.27 1.82 -8.21
N VAL A 203 15.46 1.47 -7.22
CA VAL A 203 15.91 0.73 -6.03
C VAL A 203 15.60 -0.76 -6.13
N ASP A 204 14.82 -1.19 -7.12
CA ASP A 204 14.57 -2.61 -7.36
C ASP A 204 15.78 -3.32 -7.99
N ALA A 205 15.94 -4.61 -7.68
CA ALA A 205 17.05 -5.43 -8.15
C ALA A 205 17.03 -5.74 -9.65
N TYR A 206 15.98 -5.32 -10.36
CA TYR A 206 15.74 -5.64 -11.77
C TYR A 206 15.86 -4.42 -12.69
N ALA A 207 16.37 -3.32 -12.16
CA ALA A 207 16.53 -2.07 -12.89
C ALA A 207 17.14 -2.23 -14.28
N ASP A 208 18.18 -3.06 -14.41
CA ASP A 208 18.90 -3.28 -15.66
C ASP A 208 18.33 -4.43 -16.51
N LYS A 209 17.31 -5.12 -16.05
CA LYS A 209 16.81 -6.36 -16.68
C LYS A 209 15.51 -6.20 -17.43
N HIS A 210 14.95 -4.98 -17.52
CA HIS A 210 13.65 -4.68 -18.16
C HIS A 210 12.49 -5.52 -17.64
N VAL A 211 12.54 -5.94 -16.38
CA VAL A 211 11.45 -6.65 -15.72
C VAL A 211 10.46 -5.64 -15.16
N SER A 212 9.20 -5.84 -15.43
CA SER A 212 8.14 -4.96 -14.94
C SER A 212 7.81 -5.28 -13.48
N VAL A 213 7.88 -4.27 -12.61
CA VAL A 213 7.57 -4.35 -11.18
C VAL A 213 6.60 -3.25 -10.77
N GLU A 214 5.79 -3.51 -9.75
CA GLU A 214 4.83 -2.57 -9.18
C GLU A 214 4.52 -2.92 -7.73
N GLY A 215 3.54 -2.26 -7.09
CA GLY A 215 3.05 -2.63 -5.77
C GLY A 215 4.12 -2.57 -4.69
N SER A 216 4.89 -1.47 -4.63
CA SER A 216 5.93 -1.30 -3.61
C SER A 216 5.32 -1.26 -2.21
N GLY A 217 5.94 -1.98 -1.28
CA GLY A 217 5.64 -1.94 0.14
C GLY A 217 6.94 -1.95 0.94
N ILE A 218 7.00 -1.19 2.01
CA ILE A 218 8.17 -1.09 2.88
C ILE A 218 7.78 -1.36 4.32
N PHE A 219 8.49 -2.27 4.99
CA PHE A 219 8.24 -2.55 6.40
C PHE A 219 9.54 -2.82 7.15
N LYS A 220 9.53 -2.57 8.46
CA LYS A 220 10.65 -2.89 9.35
C LYS A 220 10.45 -4.27 9.94
N LEU A 221 11.51 -5.08 10.00
CA LEU A 221 11.50 -6.34 10.74
C LEU A 221 11.42 -6.06 12.25
N ASN A 222 10.68 -6.91 12.96
CA ASN A 222 10.64 -6.87 14.42
C ASN A 222 12.04 -7.08 15.00
N ASP A 223 12.35 -6.39 16.09
CA ASP A 223 13.60 -6.52 16.84
C ASP A 223 14.89 -6.39 15.99
N SER A 224 14.82 -5.60 14.93
CA SER A 224 15.91 -5.42 13.96
C SER A 224 15.93 -3.99 13.41
N ASP A 225 17.09 -3.54 12.96
CA ASP A 225 17.22 -2.29 12.16
C ASP A 225 17.09 -2.52 10.66
N THR A 226 16.66 -3.71 10.28
CA THR A 226 16.47 -4.08 8.88
C THR A 226 15.08 -3.71 8.39
N TYR A 227 15.04 -3.06 7.25
CA TYR A 227 13.84 -2.76 6.47
C TYR A 227 13.77 -3.70 5.27
N ILE A 228 12.56 -4.09 4.92
CA ILE A 228 12.27 -4.91 3.75
C ILE A 228 11.48 -4.09 2.75
N LEU A 229 12.03 -3.90 1.56
CA LEU A 229 11.29 -3.43 0.41
C LEU A 229 10.76 -4.66 -0.35
N MET A 230 9.45 -4.73 -0.49
CA MET A 230 8.78 -5.75 -1.30
C MET A 230 8.14 -5.12 -2.53
N TYR A 231 8.06 -5.88 -3.62
CA TYR A 231 7.36 -5.45 -4.83
C TYR A 231 6.87 -6.65 -5.65
N ASP A 232 5.80 -6.42 -6.41
CA ASP A 232 5.14 -7.41 -7.25
C ASP A 232 5.79 -7.45 -8.64
N MET A 233 6.38 -8.57 -8.99
CA MET A 233 6.79 -8.91 -10.35
C MET A 233 5.57 -9.45 -11.10
N TYR A 234 4.63 -8.56 -11.43
CA TYR A 234 3.26 -8.90 -11.82
C TYR A 234 3.16 -9.76 -13.09
N ARG A 235 4.16 -9.75 -13.96
CA ARG A 235 4.21 -10.63 -15.13
C ARG A 235 4.70 -12.02 -14.81
N ASP A 236 5.50 -12.16 -13.75
CA ASP A 236 6.09 -13.42 -13.30
C ASP A 236 5.30 -14.07 -12.16
N HIS A 237 4.21 -13.43 -11.71
CA HIS A 237 3.34 -13.89 -10.61
C HIS A 237 4.10 -14.18 -9.31
N ARG A 238 5.09 -13.38 -8.99
CA ARG A 238 5.91 -13.51 -7.78
C ARG A 238 6.23 -12.17 -7.14
N TYR A 239 6.60 -12.23 -5.85
CA TYR A 239 7.15 -11.11 -5.11
C TYR A 239 8.65 -11.23 -4.95
N GLU A 240 9.32 -10.09 -4.90
CA GLU A 240 10.73 -9.98 -4.55
C GLU A 240 10.88 -9.13 -3.30
N PHE A 241 11.97 -9.40 -2.58
CA PHE A 241 12.31 -8.77 -1.32
C PHE A 241 13.75 -8.30 -1.33
N GLN A 242 13.97 -7.07 -0.90
CA GLN A 242 15.28 -6.49 -0.71
C GLN A 242 15.43 -5.96 0.70
N ARG A 243 16.64 -5.96 1.22
CA ARG A 243 16.97 -5.52 2.57
C ARG A 243 17.73 -4.21 2.53
N SER A 244 17.47 -3.37 3.53
CA SER A 244 18.18 -2.12 3.79
C SER A 244 18.23 -1.84 5.28
N THR A 245 19.28 -1.16 5.73
CA THR A 245 19.36 -0.60 7.09
C THR A 245 19.28 0.93 7.08
N ASP A 246 19.45 1.54 5.90
CA ASP A 246 19.50 3.00 5.72
C ASP A 246 18.35 3.55 4.87
N LEU A 247 17.57 2.69 4.20
CA LEU A 247 16.52 3.01 3.22
C LEU A 247 17.03 3.69 1.92
N PHE A 248 18.33 3.70 1.69
CA PHE A 248 18.94 4.21 0.47
C PHE A 248 19.66 3.13 -0.33
N SER A 249 20.25 2.18 0.36
CA SER A 249 21.01 1.07 -0.23
C SER A 249 20.25 -0.23 0.02
N PHE A 250 19.86 -0.89 -1.05
CA PHE A 250 19.13 -2.14 -0.99
C PHE A 250 19.95 -3.30 -1.55
N THR A 251 19.92 -4.42 -0.84
CA THR A 251 20.53 -5.68 -1.29
C THR A 251 19.46 -6.75 -1.42
N GLN A 252 19.58 -7.59 -2.44
CA GLN A 252 18.65 -8.71 -2.61
C GLN A 252 18.69 -9.61 -1.39
N SER A 253 17.52 -10.02 -0.89
CA SER A 253 17.46 -10.97 0.20
C SER A 253 17.95 -12.34 -0.30
N PRO A 254 18.97 -12.94 0.33
CA PRO A 254 19.48 -14.24 -0.11
C PRO A 254 18.53 -15.40 0.23
N GLU A 255 17.47 -15.12 0.97
CA GLU A 255 16.59 -16.13 1.51
C GLU A 255 15.35 -16.30 0.64
N SER A 256 14.94 -17.55 0.44
CA SER A 256 13.71 -17.85 -0.27
C SER A 256 12.50 -17.36 0.51
N PHE A 257 11.59 -16.73 -0.20
CA PHE A 257 10.29 -16.35 0.30
C PHE A 257 9.31 -17.50 0.06
N ASN A 258 8.92 -18.19 1.12
CA ASN A 258 7.99 -19.32 1.07
C ASN A 258 6.58 -18.85 1.39
N LYS A 259 5.61 -19.28 0.59
CA LYS A 259 4.21 -18.95 0.76
C LYS A 259 3.31 -20.05 0.23
N ASN A 260 2.16 -20.20 0.82
CA ASN A 260 1.12 -21.14 0.36
C ASN A 260 -0.09 -20.44 -0.29
N PHE A 261 0.13 -19.22 -0.81
CA PHE A 261 -0.86 -18.42 -1.50
C PHE A 261 -0.19 -17.56 -2.59
N ASN A 262 -0.97 -16.95 -3.46
CA ASN A 262 -0.48 -16.02 -4.48
C ASN A 262 -0.85 -14.59 -4.11
N PRO A 263 0.02 -13.86 -3.41
CA PRO A 263 -0.24 -12.47 -3.06
C PRO A 263 -0.21 -11.60 -4.30
N ARG A 264 -1.06 -10.58 -4.28
CA ARG A 264 -0.98 -9.40 -5.16
C ARG A 264 -0.94 -8.22 -4.22
N HIS A 265 -0.67 -7.05 -4.63
CA HIS A 265 -0.49 -5.85 -3.82
C HIS A 265 -1.00 -5.95 -2.37
N GLY A 266 -0.33 -5.34 -1.44
CA GLY A 266 -0.71 -5.40 -0.02
C GLY A 266 0.35 -4.78 0.87
N THR A 267 0.12 -4.84 2.18
CA THR A 267 0.99 -4.28 3.21
C THR A 267 1.38 -5.34 4.22
N VAL A 268 2.52 -5.17 4.83
CA VAL A 268 2.97 -5.97 5.99
C VAL A 268 3.01 -5.06 7.21
N ILE A 269 2.33 -5.50 8.29
CA ILE A 269 2.39 -4.85 9.60
C ILE A 269 2.85 -5.83 10.66
N SER A 270 3.51 -5.31 11.70
CA SER A 270 3.80 -6.09 12.91
C SER A 270 2.53 -6.32 13.70
N ILE A 271 2.35 -7.54 14.18
CA ILE A 271 1.24 -7.93 15.06
C ILE A 271 1.78 -8.59 16.32
N THR A 272 1.03 -8.47 17.42
CA THR A 272 1.38 -9.17 18.67
C THR A 272 1.01 -10.64 18.59
N ARG A 273 1.49 -11.42 19.55
CA ARG A 273 1.15 -12.83 19.64
C ARG A 273 -0.35 -13.05 19.91
N GLU A 274 -0.94 -12.22 20.75
CA GLU A 274 -2.38 -12.28 21.05
C GLU A 274 -3.22 -11.99 19.80
N GLU A 275 -2.80 -11.03 18.98
CA GLU A 275 -3.44 -10.73 17.71
C GLU A 275 -3.28 -11.89 16.74
N ALA A 276 -2.09 -12.49 16.65
CA ALA A 276 -1.84 -13.65 15.81
C ALA A 276 -2.69 -14.87 16.24
N GLN A 277 -2.80 -15.11 17.55
CA GLN A 277 -3.65 -16.16 18.11
C GLN A 277 -5.12 -15.91 17.80
N ARG A 278 -5.60 -14.68 17.96
CA ARG A 278 -6.98 -14.29 17.65
C ARG A 278 -7.30 -14.54 16.17
N LEU A 279 -6.43 -14.06 15.27
CA LEU A 279 -6.57 -14.28 13.84
C LEU A 279 -6.60 -15.77 13.49
N ASN A 280 -5.69 -16.55 14.08
CA ASN A 280 -5.64 -17.99 13.81
C ASN A 280 -6.81 -18.76 14.44
N THR A 281 -7.32 -18.32 15.59
CA THR A 281 -8.54 -18.90 16.19
C THR A 281 -9.75 -18.69 15.29
N GLN A 282 -9.86 -17.52 14.70
CA GLN A 282 -10.98 -17.18 13.81
C GLN A 282 -10.89 -17.82 12.44
N TRP A 283 -9.68 -17.84 11.84
CA TRP A 283 -9.51 -18.16 10.44
C TRP A 283 -8.66 -19.42 10.17
N GLY A 284 -7.87 -19.87 11.14
CA GLY A 284 -6.90 -20.95 10.96
C GLY A 284 -5.79 -20.61 9.98
N GLY A 285 -5.01 -21.61 9.60
CA GLY A 285 -4.01 -21.55 8.53
C GLY A 285 -2.56 -21.38 8.99
N VAL A 286 -2.31 -21.03 10.26
CA VAL A 286 -0.96 -20.91 10.79
C VAL A 286 -0.62 -22.12 11.66
N PRO A 287 0.55 -22.76 11.47
CA PRO A 287 1.01 -23.85 12.32
C PRO A 287 1.02 -23.46 13.81
N PRO A 288 0.43 -24.28 14.70
CA PRO A 288 0.33 -23.95 16.14
C PRO A 288 1.67 -23.65 16.82
N GLU A 289 2.74 -24.32 16.40
CA GLU A 289 4.09 -24.12 16.92
C GLU A 289 4.61 -22.70 16.73
N LEU A 290 4.18 -21.99 15.69
CA LEU A 290 4.54 -20.59 15.45
C LEU A 290 3.79 -19.61 16.39
N LEU A 291 2.70 -20.06 16.98
CA LEU A 291 1.90 -19.26 17.93
C LEU A 291 2.29 -19.50 19.39
N THR A 292 2.99 -20.61 19.68
CA THR A 292 3.33 -21.04 21.04
C THR A 292 4.79 -20.88 21.41
N GLY A 293 5.67 -20.52 20.46
CA GLY A 293 7.11 -20.36 20.68
C GLY A 293 7.43 -19.41 21.83
N LYS A 294 8.36 -19.81 22.70
CA LYS A 294 8.97 -18.90 23.69
C LYS A 294 9.83 -17.90 22.94
N ASN A 295 9.75 -16.64 23.36
CA ASN A 295 10.69 -15.59 22.90
C ASN A 295 12.12 -15.99 23.19
#